data_9702463dbe028b06cfd87280231ec6f5
#
_entry.id   9702463dbe028b06cfd87280231ec6f5
#
_cell.length_a   1.000
_cell.length_b   1.000
_cell.length_c   1.000
_cell.angle_alpha   90.00
_cell.angle_beta   90.00
_cell.angle_gamma   90.00
#
_symmetry.space_group_name_H-M   'P 1'
#
loop_
_entity.id
_entity.type
_entity.pdbx_description
1 polymer ?
#
loop_
_entity_poly.entity_id
_entity_poly.type
_entity_poly.pdbx_seq_one_letter_code
_entity_poly.pdbx_strand_id
1 'polypeptide(L)'
;MKSFKEIKIKELILHNFGLKILAIIIAIVSWIVIVNVDNPSQRKTISGITVNMINGDALTSKGYIYQIESGASISIVVKAPQTIVDELRSTDFYAYADLSERTPDADRAQIYVRCTKEGMENTVDIVSLRTEYVQLAIDNKIDKEVPLELNITGSPADGYVIGDYSISPTTIKVTGAESTVSRISTAKLNYSVSSMTATINDSVVPVFYDAVSYTHLRAHETTLHL
;
A
#
# COMPACT_ATOMS: atom_id res chain seq x y z
N MET A 1 26.39 3.26 -73.48
CA MET A 1 24.97 3.01 -73.69
C MET A 1 24.28 3.13 -72.39
N LYS A 2 23.74 4.29 -72.03
CA LYS A 2 22.84 4.41 -70.84
C LYS A 2 21.49 3.76 -71.24
N SER A 3 21.07 2.80 -70.49
CA SER A 3 19.94 1.95 -70.82
C SER A 3 18.68 2.79 -71.02
N PHE A 4 18.03 2.62 -72.14
CA PHE A 4 16.70 3.19 -72.52
C PHE A 4 15.60 2.96 -71.42
N LYS A 5 15.85 2.01 -70.53
CA LYS A 5 15.00 1.69 -69.39
C LYS A 5 15.08 2.72 -68.26
N GLU A 6 16.23 3.29 -67.96
CA GLU A 6 16.43 4.29 -66.88
C GLU A 6 15.81 5.66 -67.24
N ILE A 7 15.82 6.03 -68.54
CA ILE A 7 15.27 7.31 -68.99
C ILE A 7 13.73 7.29 -68.90
N LYS A 8 13.12 6.19 -69.30
CA LYS A 8 11.64 6.03 -69.17
C LYS A 8 11.16 6.01 -67.73
N ILE A 9 11.92 5.45 -66.79
CA ILE A 9 11.55 5.44 -65.35
C ILE A 9 11.66 6.84 -64.76
N LYS A 10 12.67 7.64 -65.09
CA LYS A 10 12.78 9.02 -64.66
C LYS A 10 11.64 9.91 -65.17
N GLU A 11 11.30 9.83 -66.44
CA GLU A 11 10.16 10.55 -67.01
C GLU A 11 8.85 10.09 -66.38
N LEU A 12 8.68 8.80 -66.14
CA LEU A 12 7.47 8.27 -65.46
C LEU A 12 7.35 8.74 -64.03
N ILE A 13 8.47 8.90 -63.30
CA ILE A 13 8.47 9.38 -61.92
C ILE A 13 8.27 10.89 -61.87
N LEU A 14 8.88 11.68 -62.75
CA LEU A 14 8.73 13.14 -62.77
C LEU A 14 7.43 13.65 -63.42
N HIS A 15 6.80 12.83 -64.27
CA HIS A 15 5.54 13.22 -64.88
C HIS A 15 4.43 13.29 -63.81
N ASN A 16 3.82 14.45 -63.69
CA ASN A 16 2.80 14.78 -62.68
C ASN A 16 3.23 14.57 -61.22
N PHE A 17 4.50 14.94 -60.90
CA PHE A 17 5.12 14.79 -59.60
C PHE A 17 4.23 15.41 -58.48
N GLY A 18 3.66 16.57 -58.74
CA GLY A 18 2.72 17.23 -57.78
C GLY A 18 1.50 16.40 -57.44
N LEU A 19 0.90 15.71 -58.44
CA LEU A 19 -0.26 14.82 -58.17
C LEU A 19 0.16 13.57 -57.39
N LYS A 20 1.38 13.08 -57.56
CA LYS A 20 1.88 11.93 -56.79
C LYS A 20 2.17 12.29 -55.33
N ILE A 21 2.72 13.45 -55.08
CA ILE A 21 2.87 13.99 -53.71
C ILE A 21 1.52 14.18 -53.07
N LEU A 22 0.60 14.79 -53.76
CA LEU A 22 -0.78 14.97 -53.27
C LEU A 22 -1.46 13.63 -52.91
N ALA A 23 -1.28 12.61 -53.74
CA ALA A 23 -1.82 11.26 -53.49
C ALA A 23 -1.18 10.63 -52.23
N ILE A 24 0.13 10.81 -52.03
CA ILE A 24 0.82 10.33 -50.82
C ILE A 24 0.29 11.05 -49.58
N ILE A 25 0.12 12.37 -49.64
CA ILE A 25 -0.41 13.16 -48.53
C ILE A 25 -1.82 12.68 -48.18
N ILE A 26 -2.70 12.50 -49.20
CA ILE A 26 -4.07 12.00 -48.99
C ILE A 26 -4.04 10.60 -48.38
N ALA A 27 -3.17 9.69 -48.83
CA ALA A 27 -3.03 8.35 -48.29
C ALA A 27 -2.59 8.38 -46.83
N ILE A 28 -1.61 9.24 -46.46
CA ILE A 28 -1.14 9.40 -45.07
C ILE A 28 -2.28 9.94 -44.20
N VAL A 29 -2.96 11.00 -44.66
CA VAL A 29 -4.08 11.59 -43.90
C VAL A 29 -5.20 10.56 -43.72
N SER A 30 -5.58 9.84 -44.77
CA SER A 30 -6.59 8.77 -44.71
C SER A 30 -6.18 7.65 -43.76
N TRP A 31 -4.92 7.25 -43.75
CA TRP A 31 -4.37 6.25 -42.82
C TRP A 31 -4.48 6.71 -41.40
N ILE A 32 -4.04 7.98 -41.08
CA ILE A 32 -4.16 8.56 -39.74
C ILE A 32 -5.62 8.59 -39.27
N VAL A 33 -6.56 8.97 -40.16
CA VAL A 33 -7.99 9.01 -39.82
C VAL A 33 -8.50 7.60 -39.52
N ILE A 34 -8.18 6.60 -40.34
CA ILE A 34 -8.62 5.21 -40.15
C ILE A 34 -8.09 4.67 -38.81
N VAL A 35 -6.80 4.83 -38.55
CA VAL A 35 -6.18 4.35 -37.28
C VAL A 35 -6.83 4.99 -36.05
N ASN A 36 -7.20 6.28 -36.09
CA ASN A 36 -7.89 6.93 -34.99
C ASN A 36 -9.35 6.50 -34.83
N VAL A 37 -10.01 6.05 -35.91
CA VAL A 37 -11.39 5.56 -35.85
C VAL A 37 -11.43 4.12 -35.33
N ASP A 38 -10.46 3.28 -35.73
CA ASP A 38 -10.45 1.85 -35.38
C ASP A 38 -10.00 1.58 -33.95
N ASN A 39 -9.13 2.45 -33.37
CA ASN A 39 -8.64 2.29 -32.01
C ASN A 39 -8.58 3.65 -31.25
N PRO A 40 -9.75 4.24 -30.95
CA PRO A 40 -9.79 5.54 -30.27
C PRO A 40 -9.26 5.43 -28.85
N SER A 41 -8.59 6.49 -28.41
CA SER A 41 -8.17 6.60 -27.01
C SER A 41 -9.39 6.75 -26.10
N GLN A 42 -9.49 5.91 -25.09
CA GLN A 42 -10.55 5.93 -24.09
C GLN A 42 -10.02 6.21 -22.68
N ARG A 43 -10.93 6.67 -21.82
CA ARG A 43 -10.66 6.86 -20.38
C ARG A 43 -11.32 5.77 -19.59
N LYS A 44 -10.57 5.19 -18.63
CA LYS A 44 -11.07 4.20 -17.69
C LYS A 44 -10.64 4.54 -16.28
N THR A 45 -11.54 4.37 -15.34
CA THR A 45 -11.19 4.47 -13.91
C THR A 45 -10.73 3.09 -13.43
N ILE A 46 -9.56 3.04 -12.85
CA ILE A 46 -9.01 1.83 -12.22
C ILE A 46 -8.96 2.08 -10.72
N SER A 47 -9.64 1.23 -9.97
CA SER A 47 -9.78 1.34 -8.52
C SER A 47 -9.06 0.21 -7.80
N GLY A 48 -8.80 0.40 -6.50
CA GLY A 48 -8.19 -0.65 -5.66
C GLY A 48 -6.68 -0.78 -5.85
N ILE A 49 -5.99 0.31 -6.22
CA ILE A 49 -4.52 0.34 -6.28
C ILE A 49 -4.01 0.62 -4.88
N THR A 50 -3.27 -0.32 -4.30
CA THR A 50 -2.65 -0.17 -2.98
C THR A 50 -1.47 0.78 -3.05
N VAL A 51 -1.40 1.72 -2.12
CA VAL A 51 -0.28 2.67 -1.99
C VAL A 51 0.77 2.10 -1.04
N ASN A 52 2.00 1.98 -1.52
CA ASN A 52 3.14 1.51 -0.75
C ASN A 52 3.85 2.70 -0.07
N MET A 53 4.04 2.61 1.25
CA MET A 53 4.83 3.60 1.97
C MET A 53 6.31 3.27 1.81
N ILE A 54 7.10 4.25 1.35
CA ILE A 54 8.56 4.13 1.25
C ILE A 54 9.23 5.14 2.19
N ASN A 55 10.49 4.87 2.53
CA ASN A 55 11.31 5.71 3.41
C ASN A 55 10.69 5.97 4.81
N GLY A 56 9.97 4.97 5.37
CA GLY A 56 9.41 5.04 6.72
C GLY A 56 10.46 5.29 7.81
N ASP A 57 11.69 4.87 7.56
CA ASP A 57 12.83 5.08 8.44
C ASP A 57 13.13 6.57 8.69
N ALA A 58 12.74 7.45 7.78
CA ALA A 58 12.86 8.90 7.95
C ALA A 58 12.05 9.43 9.15
N LEU A 59 10.97 8.75 9.54
CA LEU A 59 10.17 9.05 10.72
C LEU A 59 10.65 8.27 11.95
N THR A 60 10.85 6.96 11.79
CA THR A 60 11.19 6.08 12.92
C THR A 60 12.56 6.39 13.52
N SER A 61 13.54 6.82 12.70
CA SER A 61 14.86 7.29 13.19
C SER A 61 14.79 8.58 14.01
N LYS A 62 13.74 9.38 13.84
CA LYS A 62 13.47 10.59 14.62
C LYS A 62 12.62 10.31 15.88
N GLY A 63 12.31 9.05 16.15
CA GLY A 63 11.49 8.66 17.29
C GLY A 63 9.98 8.83 17.08
N TYR A 64 9.52 8.84 15.82
CA TYR A 64 8.11 8.87 15.49
C TYR A 64 7.59 7.49 15.06
N ILE A 65 6.29 7.30 15.22
CA ILE A 65 5.51 6.20 14.66
C ILE A 65 4.37 6.80 13.85
N TYR A 66 3.97 6.14 12.77
CA TYR A 66 2.89 6.63 11.94
C TYR A 66 1.84 5.55 11.68
N GLN A 67 0.61 5.98 11.48
CA GLN A 67 -0.51 5.16 11.02
C GLN A 67 -1.16 5.83 9.81
N ILE A 68 -1.67 5.02 8.88
CA ILE A 68 -2.38 5.53 7.71
C ILE A 68 -3.83 5.73 8.10
N GLU A 69 -4.31 6.98 8.10
CA GLU A 69 -5.71 7.32 8.35
C GLU A 69 -6.56 7.17 7.08
N SER A 70 -6.02 7.60 5.94
CA SER A 70 -6.69 7.47 4.65
C SER A 70 -5.70 7.47 3.49
N GLY A 71 -6.13 7.03 2.31
CA GLY A 71 -5.29 6.99 1.11
C GLY A 71 -4.47 5.71 0.95
N ALA A 72 -4.69 4.67 1.78
CA ALA A 72 -4.02 3.36 1.62
C ALA A 72 -4.37 2.65 0.30
N SER A 73 -5.53 2.98 -0.29
CA SER A 73 -5.97 2.49 -1.59
C SER A 73 -6.58 3.63 -2.37
N ILE A 74 -6.23 3.71 -3.66
CA ILE A 74 -6.64 4.81 -4.53
C ILE A 74 -7.31 4.35 -5.81
N SER A 75 -7.92 5.31 -6.49
CA SER A 75 -8.43 5.17 -7.84
C SER A 75 -7.80 6.20 -8.76
N ILE A 76 -7.45 5.78 -9.96
CA ILE A 76 -6.87 6.64 -10.99
C ILE A 76 -7.74 6.64 -12.24
N VAL A 77 -7.65 7.71 -13.01
CA VAL A 77 -8.22 7.76 -14.36
C VAL A 77 -7.06 7.67 -15.35
N VAL A 78 -7.08 6.64 -16.17
CA VAL A 78 -6.10 6.42 -17.23
C VAL A 78 -6.72 6.69 -18.59
N LYS A 79 -5.88 7.09 -19.55
CA LYS A 79 -6.21 7.24 -20.94
C LYS A 79 -5.22 6.44 -21.78
N ALA A 80 -5.75 5.55 -22.61
CA ALA A 80 -4.98 4.75 -23.55
C ALA A 80 -5.85 4.31 -24.72
N PRO A 81 -5.31 3.75 -25.83
CA PRO A 81 -6.07 3.09 -26.87
C PRO A 81 -7.01 2.03 -26.28
N GLN A 82 -8.20 1.87 -26.87
CA GLN A 82 -9.25 0.99 -26.34
C GLN A 82 -8.77 -0.43 -26.10
N THR A 83 -8.01 -1.00 -27.02
CA THR A 83 -7.45 -2.36 -26.88
C THR A 83 -6.59 -2.54 -25.64
N ILE A 84 -5.86 -1.50 -25.25
CA ILE A 84 -4.99 -1.50 -24.06
C ILE A 84 -5.83 -1.26 -22.79
N VAL A 85 -6.73 -0.27 -22.83
CA VAL A 85 -7.58 0.11 -21.67
C VAL A 85 -8.40 -1.08 -21.17
N ASP A 86 -8.91 -1.93 -22.06
CA ASP A 86 -9.73 -3.08 -21.68
C ASP A 86 -8.95 -4.13 -20.88
N GLU A 87 -7.65 -4.26 -21.13
CA GLU A 87 -6.76 -5.20 -20.45
C GLU A 87 -6.17 -4.67 -19.13
N LEU A 88 -6.22 -3.34 -18.89
CA LEU A 88 -5.62 -2.75 -17.70
C LEU A 88 -6.35 -3.12 -16.41
N ARG A 89 -5.57 -3.51 -15.41
CA ARG A 89 -6.00 -3.88 -14.05
C ARG A 89 -5.24 -3.06 -13.00
N SER A 90 -5.71 -3.08 -11.75
CA SER A 90 -5.04 -2.39 -10.64
C SER A 90 -3.62 -2.90 -10.38
N THR A 91 -3.34 -4.17 -10.67
CA THR A 91 -2.01 -4.80 -10.54
C THR A 91 -0.98 -4.29 -11.54
N ASP A 92 -1.42 -3.63 -12.62
CA ASP A 92 -0.53 -3.07 -13.64
C ASP A 92 0.02 -1.68 -13.25
N PHE A 93 -0.34 -1.21 -12.04
CA PHE A 93 0.09 0.09 -11.52
C PHE A 93 0.78 -0.06 -10.18
N TYR A 94 1.86 0.67 -10.01
CA TYR A 94 2.57 0.81 -8.75
C TYR A 94 2.35 2.21 -8.21
N ALA A 95 1.67 2.29 -7.06
CA ALA A 95 1.47 3.53 -6.32
C ALA A 95 2.36 3.54 -5.08
N TYR A 96 2.98 4.69 -4.80
CA TYR A 96 3.79 4.86 -3.61
C TYR A 96 3.69 6.28 -3.06
N ALA A 97 3.94 6.42 -1.77
CA ALA A 97 4.10 7.70 -1.08
C ALA A 97 5.41 7.70 -0.31
N ASP A 98 6.23 8.73 -0.51
CA ASP A 98 7.52 8.89 0.14
C ASP A 98 7.35 9.66 1.44
N LEU A 99 7.62 9.01 2.57
CA LEU A 99 7.49 9.61 3.90
C LEU A 99 8.61 10.59 4.22
N SER A 100 9.71 10.58 3.47
CA SER A 100 10.78 11.59 3.60
C SER A 100 10.37 12.94 3.00
N GLU A 101 9.46 12.93 2.03
CA GLU A 101 8.95 14.13 1.33
C GLU A 101 7.60 14.61 1.89
N ARG A 102 7.15 14.08 3.04
CA ARG A 102 5.89 14.48 3.65
C ARG A 102 5.83 15.99 3.94
N THR A 103 4.65 16.57 3.86
CA THR A 103 4.39 17.95 4.28
C THR A 103 4.33 18.01 5.81
N PRO A 104 5.28 18.68 6.49
CA PRO A 104 5.37 18.66 7.96
C PRO A 104 4.11 19.15 8.67
N ASP A 105 3.48 20.21 8.15
CA ASP A 105 2.35 20.87 8.79
C ASP A 105 1.00 20.20 8.53
N ALA A 106 0.94 19.23 7.61
CA ALA A 106 -0.32 18.61 7.18
C ALA A 106 -0.36 17.09 7.40
N ASP A 107 0.69 16.49 7.98
CA ASP A 107 0.82 15.04 8.22
C ASP A 107 0.36 14.19 7.04
N ARG A 108 0.77 14.60 5.84
CA ARG A 108 0.40 13.94 4.59
C ARG A 108 1.60 13.76 3.68
N ALA A 109 1.57 12.67 2.90
CA ALA A 109 2.57 12.37 1.88
C ALA A 109 1.90 12.31 0.50
N GLN A 110 2.56 12.89 -0.51
CA GLN A 110 2.06 12.85 -1.88
C GLN A 110 2.14 11.46 -2.46
N ILE A 111 1.11 11.08 -3.23
CA ILE A 111 1.03 9.79 -3.90
C ILE A 111 1.56 9.94 -5.32
N TYR A 112 2.47 9.07 -5.68
CA TYR A 112 3.00 8.90 -7.03
C TYR A 112 2.51 7.57 -7.60
N VAL A 113 2.13 7.59 -8.88
CA VAL A 113 1.66 6.38 -9.55
C VAL A 113 2.37 6.24 -10.89
N ARG A 114 2.77 5.01 -11.22
CA ARG A 114 3.33 4.67 -12.51
C ARG A 114 2.72 3.36 -13.03
N CYS A 115 2.61 3.24 -14.36
CA CYS A 115 2.30 1.98 -15.01
C CYS A 115 3.54 1.07 -14.97
N THR A 116 3.35 -0.19 -14.60
CA THR A 116 4.42 -1.20 -14.52
C THR A 116 4.23 -2.33 -15.52
N LYS A 117 3.17 -2.26 -16.35
CA LYS A 117 2.93 -3.26 -17.40
C LYS A 117 3.96 -3.10 -18.51
N GLU A 118 4.72 -4.15 -18.76
CA GLU A 118 5.83 -4.15 -19.71
C GLU A 118 5.39 -3.71 -21.11
N GLY A 119 6.13 -2.77 -21.69
CA GLY A 119 5.87 -2.21 -23.02
C GLY A 119 4.71 -1.22 -23.11
N MET A 120 4.07 -0.87 -21.99
CA MET A 120 2.91 0.05 -21.96
C MET A 120 3.15 1.35 -21.19
N GLU A 121 4.35 1.53 -20.60
CA GLU A 121 4.69 2.66 -19.74
C GLU A 121 4.50 4.03 -20.45
N ASN A 122 4.76 4.09 -21.75
CA ASN A 122 4.64 5.31 -22.55
C ASN A 122 3.32 5.42 -23.32
N THR A 123 2.47 4.39 -23.26
CA THR A 123 1.21 4.35 -24.02
C THR A 123 0.01 4.63 -23.11
N VAL A 124 0.18 4.46 -21.82
CA VAL A 124 -0.85 4.69 -20.81
C VAL A 124 -0.60 6.02 -20.10
N ASP A 125 -1.47 7.00 -20.36
CA ASP A 125 -1.43 8.29 -19.69
C ASP A 125 -2.26 8.22 -18.40
N ILE A 126 -1.67 8.56 -17.25
CA ILE A 126 -2.37 8.76 -15.99
C ILE A 126 -2.90 10.19 -15.99
N VAL A 127 -4.21 10.36 -16.22
CA VAL A 127 -4.83 11.67 -16.39
C VAL A 127 -5.08 12.37 -15.06
N SER A 128 -5.53 11.61 -14.06
CA SER A 128 -5.80 12.15 -12.72
C SER A 128 -5.82 11.04 -11.66
N LEU A 129 -5.45 11.43 -10.44
CA LEU A 129 -5.65 10.66 -9.23
C LEU A 129 -6.89 11.22 -8.51
N ARG A 130 -7.76 10.35 -7.98
CA ARG A 130 -8.88 10.80 -7.14
C ARG A 130 -8.44 11.21 -5.74
N THR A 131 -7.35 10.60 -5.27
CA THR A 131 -6.71 10.93 -3.99
C THR A 131 -5.24 11.17 -4.27
N GLU A 132 -4.76 12.37 -3.98
CA GLU A 132 -3.39 12.80 -4.30
C GLU A 132 -2.43 12.62 -3.12
N TYR A 133 -2.97 12.44 -1.91
CA TYR A 133 -2.20 12.36 -0.68
C TYR A 133 -2.66 11.18 0.19
N VAL A 134 -1.71 10.57 0.88
CA VAL A 134 -1.98 9.71 2.03
C VAL A 134 -2.02 10.60 3.26
N GLN A 135 -3.09 10.49 4.06
CA GLN A 135 -3.18 11.15 5.36
C GLN A 135 -2.58 10.22 6.42
N LEU A 136 -1.74 10.78 7.27
CA LEU A 136 -0.99 10.08 8.30
C LEU A 136 -1.38 10.63 9.68
N ALA A 137 -1.54 9.74 10.66
CA ALA A 137 -1.46 10.10 12.07
C ALA A 137 -0.03 9.83 12.53
N ILE A 138 0.68 10.87 12.96
CA ILE A 138 2.06 10.78 13.42
C ILE A 138 2.07 11.05 14.92
N ASP A 139 2.77 10.18 15.67
CA ASP A 139 2.88 10.27 17.12
C ASP A 139 4.32 9.98 17.56
N ASN A 140 4.65 10.39 18.78
CA ASN A 140 5.91 10.02 19.38
C ASN A 140 5.96 8.53 19.67
N LYS A 141 7.08 7.91 19.40
CA LYS A 141 7.35 6.53 19.80
C LYS A 141 7.87 6.52 21.22
N ILE A 142 7.14 5.91 22.13
CA ILE A 142 7.58 5.75 23.53
C ILE A 142 7.65 4.29 23.93
N ASP A 143 8.46 4.05 24.96
CA ASP A 143 8.56 2.78 25.66
C ASP A 143 7.97 2.96 27.08
N LYS A 144 7.16 2.00 27.50
CA LYS A 144 6.57 1.98 28.85
C LYS A 144 6.67 0.58 29.43
N GLU A 145 7.11 0.48 30.68
CA GLU A 145 7.01 -0.76 31.44
C GLU A 145 5.62 -0.86 32.08
N VAL A 146 4.97 -1.99 31.84
CA VAL A 146 3.61 -2.26 32.29
C VAL A 146 3.64 -3.49 33.21
N PRO A 147 3.04 -3.45 34.41
CA PRO A 147 2.96 -4.60 35.29
C PRO A 147 2.07 -5.69 34.69
N LEU A 148 2.48 -6.94 34.90
CA LEU A 148 1.73 -8.12 34.54
C LEU A 148 0.93 -8.63 35.74
N GLU A 149 -0.36 -8.85 35.55
CA GLU A 149 -1.28 -9.42 36.54
C GLU A 149 -1.84 -10.76 36.03
N LEU A 150 -1.80 -11.79 36.86
CA LEU A 150 -2.42 -13.07 36.52
C LEU A 150 -3.89 -13.06 36.98
N ASN A 151 -4.77 -13.32 36.02
CA ASN A 151 -6.20 -13.52 36.28
C ASN A 151 -6.54 -14.99 36.06
N ILE A 152 -6.71 -15.71 37.17
CA ILE A 152 -7.06 -17.13 37.15
C ILE A 152 -8.59 -17.28 37.11
N THR A 153 -9.09 -18.13 36.21
CA THR A 153 -10.52 -18.44 36.05
C THR A 153 -10.76 -19.94 36.11
N GLY A 154 -11.99 -20.31 36.51
CA GLY A 154 -12.38 -21.72 36.64
C GLY A 154 -12.01 -22.33 38.00
N SER A 155 -12.26 -23.64 38.14
CA SER A 155 -11.92 -24.43 39.32
C SER A 155 -11.15 -25.69 38.90
N PRO A 156 -10.12 -26.09 39.67
CA PRO A 156 -9.44 -27.35 39.46
C PRO A 156 -10.39 -28.57 39.56
N ALA A 157 -9.90 -29.73 39.17
CA ALA A 157 -10.65 -30.97 39.35
C ALA A 157 -10.87 -31.29 40.83
N ASP A 158 -11.87 -32.11 41.11
CA ASP A 158 -12.19 -32.53 42.48
C ASP A 158 -10.97 -33.14 43.19
N GLY A 159 -10.69 -32.66 44.41
CA GLY A 159 -9.53 -33.07 45.20
C GLY A 159 -8.24 -32.27 44.93
N TYR A 160 -8.29 -31.29 44.04
CA TYR A 160 -7.17 -30.39 43.74
C TYR A 160 -7.47 -28.96 44.18
N VAL A 161 -6.45 -28.22 44.57
CA VAL A 161 -6.51 -26.83 44.96
C VAL A 161 -5.46 -26.02 44.19
N ILE A 162 -5.76 -24.71 44.01
CA ILE A 162 -4.77 -23.79 43.46
C ILE A 162 -3.71 -23.56 44.53
N GLY A 163 -2.47 -23.93 44.24
CA GLY A 163 -1.32 -23.65 45.07
C GLY A 163 -0.66 -22.32 44.80
N ASP A 164 0.59 -22.17 45.27
CA ASP A 164 1.38 -20.98 44.96
C ASP A 164 1.68 -20.90 43.46
N TYR A 165 1.59 -19.70 42.95
CA TYR A 165 1.93 -19.43 41.56
C TYR A 165 2.88 -18.23 41.44
N SER A 166 3.63 -18.19 40.38
CA SER A 166 4.51 -17.07 40.02
C SER A 166 4.39 -16.75 38.56
N ILE A 167 4.59 -15.48 38.23
CA ILE A 167 4.70 -15.00 36.86
C ILE A 167 6.10 -14.44 36.64
N SER A 168 6.69 -14.76 35.50
CA SER A 168 8.00 -14.25 35.10
C SER A 168 7.98 -13.91 33.61
N PRO A 169 8.35 -12.71 33.21
CA PRO A 169 8.69 -11.53 34.04
C PRO A 169 7.46 -10.93 34.74
N THR A 170 7.69 -10.06 35.73
CA THR A 170 6.60 -9.33 36.44
C THR A 170 6.15 -8.05 35.74
N THR A 171 6.95 -7.54 34.80
CA THR A 171 6.65 -6.38 33.97
C THR A 171 6.95 -6.70 32.51
N ILE A 172 6.27 -6.03 31.59
CA ILE A 172 6.51 -6.12 30.16
C ILE A 172 6.77 -4.73 29.59
N LYS A 173 7.77 -4.62 28.72
CA LYS A 173 8.06 -3.40 27.99
C LYS A 173 7.15 -3.30 26.76
N VAL A 174 6.34 -2.26 26.69
CA VAL A 174 5.45 -1.97 25.58
C VAL A 174 5.98 -0.77 24.80
N THR A 175 6.13 -0.91 23.49
CA THR A 175 6.60 0.13 22.58
C THR A 175 5.50 0.50 21.61
N GLY A 176 5.26 1.78 21.39
CA GLY A 176 4.22 2.22 20.44
C GLY A 176 3.98 3.73 20.47
N ALA A 177 2.87 4.14 19.88
CA ALA A 177 2.42 5.53 19.86
C ALA A 177 2.12 6.04 21.28
N GLU A 178 2.60 7.22 21.63
CA GLU A 178 2.44 7.84 22.95
C GLU A 178 0.96 7.93 23.34
N SER A 179 0.10 8.35 22.42
CA SER A 179 -1.35 8.44 22.63
C SER A 179 -2.02 7.12 23.02
N THR A 180 -1.42 6.00 22.60
CA THR A 180 -1.91 4.65 22.92
C THR A 180 -1.22 4.08 24.16
N VAL A 181 0.12 4.07 24.16
CA VAL A 181 0.93 3.42 25.20
C VAL A 181 0.80 4.11 26.55
N SER A 182 0.67 5.45 26.59
CA SER A 182 0.48 6.20 27.84
C SER A 182 -0.77 5.78 28.61
N ARG A 183 -1.81 5.38 27.90
CA ARG A 183 -3.10 4.96 28.47
C ARG A 183 -3.10 3.55 29.06
N ILE A 184 -2.16 2.70 28.65
CA ILE A 184 -2.03 1.34 29.18
C ILE A 184 -1.61 1.42 30.65
N SER A 185 -2.38 0.85 31.56
CA SER A 185 -2.09 0.81 33.00
C SER A 185 -1.59 -0.55 33.45
N THR A 186 -2.19 -1.64 32.96
CA THR A 186 -1.88 -3.02 33.34
C THR A 186 -1.98 -3.96 32.15
N ALA A 187 -1.29 -5.09 32.24
CA ALA A 187 -1.42 -6.20 31.29
C ALA A 187 -1.86 -7.46 32.06
N LYS A 188 -2.97 -8.09 31.65
CA LYS A 188 -3.51 -9.26 32.33
C LYS A 188 -3.25 -10.53 31.55
N LEU A 189 -2.76 -11.56 32.25
CA LEU A 189 -2.62 -12.91 31.77
C LEU A 189 -3.87 -13.70 32.20
N ASN A 190 -4.76 -13.96 31.27
CA ASN A 190 -5.98 -14.74 31.57
C ASN A 190 -5.68 -16.23 31.42
N TYR A 191 -5.78 -16.96 32.52
CA TYR A 191 -5.51 -18.40 32.55
C TYR A 191 -6.67 -19.18 33.16
N SER A 192 -7.10 -20.25 32.49
CA SER A 192 -8.15 -21.12 32.99
C SER A 192 -7.57 -22.37 33.62
N VAL A 193 -7.93 -22.63 34.88
CA VAL A 193 -7.54 -23.83 35.64
C VAL A 193 -8.64 -24.89 35.68
N SER A 194 -9.67 -24.76 34.84
CA SER A 194 -10.82 -25.66 34.82
C SER A 194 -10.39 -27.12 34.60
N SER A 195 -10.82 -27.99 35.54
CA SER A 195 -10.56 -29.46 35.50
C SER A 195 -9.06 -29.85 35.50
N MET A 196 -8.17 -28.99 35.97
CA MET A 196 -6.75 -29.27 36.06
C MET A 196 -6.43 -30.19 37.24
N THR A 197 -5.48 -31.09 36.98
CA THR A 197 -5.04 -32.15 37.94
C THR A 197 -3.54 -32.12 38.23
N ALA A 198 -2.81 -31.14 37.65
CA ALA A 198 -1.34 -31.09 37.76
C ALA A 198 -0.85 -29.63 37.73
N THR A 199 0.36 -29.42 38.26
CA THR A 199 1.10 -28.18 38.11
C THR A 199 1.51 -27.99 36.65
N ILE A 200 1.35 -26.78 36.14
CA ILE A 200 1.63 -26.43 34.75
C ILE A 200 2.61 -25.29 34.72
N ASN A 201 3.47 -25.32 33.70
CA ASN A 201 4.29 -24.20 33.28
C ASN A 201 3.92 -23.89 31.81
N ASP A 202 3.32 -22.74 31.55
CA ASP A 202 2.75 -22.40 30.25
C ASP A 202 3.03 -20.94 29.89
N SER A 203 2.98 -20.63 28.60
CA SER A 203 3.17 -19.28 28.07
C SER A 203 1.81 -18.68 27.70
N VAL A 204 1.52 -17.50 28.23
CA VAL A 204 0.24 -16.81 28.04
C VAL A 204 0.46 -15.44 27.40
N VAL A 205 -0.34 -15.11 26.40
CA VAL A 205 -0.29 -13.78 25.76
C VAL A 205 -1.02 -12.78 26.64
N PRO A 206 -0.39 -11.63 27.00
CA PRO A 206 -1.01 -10.60 27.81
C PRO A 206 -2.07 -9.82 27.03
N VAL A 207 -3.12 -9.41 27.74
CA VAL A 207 -4.15 -8.48 27.27
C VAL A 207 -3.96 -7.15 27.98
N PHE A 208 -3.84 -6.06 27.23
CA PHE A 208 -3.58 -4.73 27.78
C PHE A 208 -4.90 -4.02 28.15
N TYR A 209 -4.86 -3.32 29.28
CA TYR A 209 -5.97 -2.56 29.82
C TYR A 209 -5.54 -1.12 30.12
N ASP A 210 -6.47 -0.19 29.88
CA ASP A 210 -6.33 1.19 30.35
C ASP A 210 -6.74 1.33 31.83
N ALA A 211 -6.62 2.54 32.38
CA ALA A 211 -6.97 2.82 33.77
C ALA A 211 -8.45 2.62 34.10
N VAL A 212 -9.34 2.51 33.12
CA VAL A 212 -10.78 2.34 33.26
C VAL A 212 -11.21 0.88 32.96
N SER A 213 -10.25 -0.01 32.76
CA SER A 213 -10.47 -1.45 32.44
C SER A 213 -11.20 -1.74 31.14
N TYR A 214 -11.14 -0.85 30.15
CA TYR A 214 -11.61 -1.12 28.80
C TYR A 214 -10.57 -1.89 27.99
N THR A 215 -10.98 -3.07 27.52
CA THR A 215 -10.23 -3.87 26.53
C THR A 215 -10.43 -3.27 25.14
N HIS A 216 -9.43 -2.69 24.52
CA HIS A 216 -9.33 -2.48 23.05
C HIS A 216 -8.07 -1.72 22.63
N LEU A 217 -6.94 -2.04 23.21
CA LEU A 217 -5.69 -1.53 22.69
C LEU A 217 -5.01 -2.62 21.86
N ARG A 218 -5.17 -2.56 20.53
CA ARG A 218 -4.29 -3.32 19.63
C ARG A 218 -2.90 -2.67 19.66
N ALA A 219 -2.06 -3.15 20.59
CA ALA A 219 -0.64 -2.92 20.48
C ALA A 219 -0.08 -3.86 19.41
N HIS A 220 0.83 -3.39 18.57
CA HIS A 220 1.63 -4.26 17.71
C HIS A 220 2.40 -5.22 18.63
N GLU A 221 2.11 -6.51 18.50
CA GLU A 221 2.73 -7.55 19.31
C GLU A 221 4.22 -7.60 19.03
N THR A 222 5.01 -7.22 20.02
CA THR A 222 6.40 -7.64 20.08
C THR A 222 6.37 -9.07 20.61
N THR A 223 6.70 -10.03 19.76
CA THR A 223 6.78 -11.46 20.09
C THR A 223 7.73 -11.64 21.28
N LEU A 224 7.17 -11.96 22.45
CA LEU A 224 7.95 -12.32 23.62
C LEU A 224 8.30 -13.79 23.50
N HIS A 225 9.57 -14.10 23.27
CA HIS A 225 10.11 -15.44 23.53
C HIS A 225 10.39 -15.52 25.03
N LEU A 226 9.60 -16.33 25.72
CA LEU A 226 9.86 -16.79 27.07
C LEU A 226 10.73 -18.05 27.04
#